data_6156094923e796d0bba0b199ef922d42
#
_entry.id   6156094923e796d0bba0b199ef922d42
#
_cell.length_a   1.000
_cell.length_b   1.000
_cell.length_c   1.000
_cell.angle_alpha   90.00
_cell.angle_beta   90.00
_cell.angle_gamma   90.00
#
_symmetry.space_group_name_H-M   'P 1'
#
loop_
_entity.id
_entity.type
_entity.pdbx_description
1 polymer ?
#
loop_
_entity_poly.entity_id
_entity_poly.type
_entity_poly.pdbx_seq_one_letter_code
_entity_poly.pdbx_strand_id
1 'polypeptide(L)'
;MEKALKKWFPVFVLPTLAAFCVGFIWPFIQGIYLSFCQFITVDNAKWIGVTNYVRALTDETFGDSFVFTVAFAIVSTLLINGIAFAIALALTKEMKGTNIFRTVFFMPNLIGGIVLGYIWQILINCVLSNLAQPLLALNSTAGFWGIIILMCWQQIGYMMIIYVAGLQNVPPDLLEAAAIDGANAIQTLIKVKLPMLMSSFTICLFLTITNSFKLFDQNLALTSGEPAHATEMLALNIYNTFYSRAGAQWKGIGQAKAVIFFILVVVISLSQLYATRSKEVQA
;
A
#
# COMPACT_ATOMS: atom_id res chain seq x y z
N MET A 1 37.36 -10.51 -15.70
CA MET A 1 36.29 -10.35 -14.72
C MET A 1 34.98 -11.03 -15.14
N GLU A 2 34.45 -10.78 -16.34
CA GLU A 2 33.19 -11.40 -16.84
C GLU A 2 33.20 -12.95 -16.86
N LYS A 3 34.29 -13.61 -17.28
CA LYS A 3 34.36 -15.09 -17.28
C LYS A 3 34.33 -15.70 -15.88
N ALA A 4 34.90 -15.04 -14.88
CA ALA A 4 34.82 -15.48 -13.48
C ALA A 4 33.41 -15.28 -12.90
N LEU A 5 32.77 -14.14 -13.20
CA LEU A 5 31.37 -13.86 -12.82
C LEU A 5 30.43 -14.92 -13.41
N LYS A 6 30.54 -15.24 -14.70
CA LYS A 6 29.72 -16.27 -15.34
C LYS A 6 29.90 -17.67 -14.73
N LYS A 7 31.11 -18.02 -14.29
CA LYS A 7 31.42 -19.31 -13.67
C LYS A 7 30.83 -19.43 -12.27
N TRP A 8 30.88 -18.36 -11.48
CA TRP A 8 30.44 -18.38 -10.10
C TRP A 8 28.98 -17.90 -9.91
N PHE A 9 28.37 -17.31 -10.97
CA PHE A 9 26.98 -16.84 -10.96
C PHE A 9 25.98 -17.90 -10.43
N PRO A 10 26.01 -19.18 -10.91
CA PRO A 10 25.10 -20.18 -10.40
C PRO A 10 25.27 -20.45 -8.90
N VAL A 11 26.50 -20.44 -8.40
CA VAL A 11 26.81 -20.72 -6.99
C VAL A 11 26.21 -19.68 -6.05
N PHE A 12 26.19 -18.41 -6.46
CA PHE A 12 25.62 -17.32 -5.66
C PHE A 12 24.12 -17.15 -5.85
N VAL A 13 23.60 -17.41 -7.06
CA VAL A 13 22.17 -17.19 -7.38
C VAL A 13 21.31 -18.42 -7.05
N LEU A 14 21.82 -19.65 -7.26
CA LEU A 14 21.04 -20.87 -7.04
C LEU A 14 20.48 -21.03 -5.62
N PRO A 15 21.22 -20.79 -4.53
CA PRO A 15 20.67 -20.93 -3.19
C PRO A 15 19.48 -19.96 -2.93
N THR A 16 19.66 -18.71 -3.36
CA THR A 16 18.59 -17.67 -3.22
C THR A 16 17.40 -17.99 -4.09
N LEU A 17 17.63 -18.43 -5.34
CA LEU A 17 16.57 -18.83 -6.26
C LEU A 17 15.82 -20.07 -5.75
N ALA A 18 16.55 -21.07 -5.24
CA ALA A 18 15.95 -22.27 -4.66
C ALA A 18 15.08 -21.93 -3.44
N ALA A 19 15.59 -21.08 -2.52
CA ALA A 19 14.83 -20.61 -1.39
C ALA A 19 13.57 -19.84 -1.81
N PHE A 20 13.66 -19.00 -2.84
CA PHE A 20 12.51 -18.29 -3.41
C PHE A 20 11.49 -19.24 -4.06
N CYS A 21 11.96 -20.23 -4.81
CA CYS A 21 11.08 -21.22 -5.42
C CYS A 21 10.32 -22.05 -4.37
N VAL A 22 11.00 -22.51 -3.33
CA VAL A 22 10.39 -23.35 -2.28
C VAL A 22 9.53 -22.50 -1.33
N GLY A 23 9.99 -21.31 -0.94
CA GLY A 23 9.31 -20.48 0.05
C GLY A 23 8.20 -19.59 -0.50
N PHE A 24 8.23 -19.29 -1.79
CA PHE A 24 7.27 -18.38 -2.42
C PHE A 24 6.53 -19.00 -3.61
N ILE A 25 7.24 -19.44 -4.65
CA ILE A 25 6.60 -19.91 -5.91
C ILE A 25 5.75 -21.14 -5.65
N TRP A 26 6.28 -22.14 -4.95
CA TRP A 26 5.57 -23.37 -4.66
C TRP A 26 4.28 -23.14 -3.85
N PRO A 27 4.29 -22.45 -2.69
CA PRO A 27 3.07 -22.14 -1.95
C PRO A 27 2.08 -21.28 -2.76
N PHE A 28 2.57 -20.38 -3.60
CA PHE A 28 1.73 -19.55 -4.46
C PHE A 28 0.97 -20.40 -5.50
N ILE A 29 1.65 -21.28 -6.22
CA ILE A 29 1.01 -22.21 -7.20
C ILE A 29 0.02 -23.12 -6.47
N GLN A 30 0.41 -23.65 -5.30
CA GLN A 30 -0.45 -24.49 -4.49
C GLN A 30 -1.69 -23.72 -4.01
N GLY A 31 -1.53 -22.45 -3.63
CA GLY A 31 -2.65 -21.56 -3.28
C GLY A 31 -3.62 -21.35 -4.43
N ILE A 32 -3.13 -21.17 -5.66
CA ILE A 32 -3.97 -21.08 -6.86
C ILE A 32 -4.72 -22.41 -7.08
N TYR A 33 -4.07 -23.55 -6.95
CA TYR A 33 -4.73 -24.86 -7.06
C TYR A 33 -5.84 -25.01 -6.00
N LEU A 34 -5.55 -24.68 -4.75
CA LEU A 34 -6.51 -24.77 -3.63
C LEU A 34 -7.71 -23.83 -3.76
N SER A 35 -7.59 -22.75 -4.52
CA SER A 35 -8.73 -21.86 -4.80
C SER A 35 -9.85 -22.54 -5.62
N PHE A 36 -9.51 -23.61 -6.36
CA PHE A 36 -10.49 -24.45 -7.09
C PHE A 36 -10.95 -25.64 -6.26
N CYS A 37 -10.52 -25.76 -5.01
CA CYS A 37 -10.81 -26.92 -4.16
C CYS A 37 -11.67 -26.53 -2.95
N GLN A 38 -12.43 -27.51 -2.45
CA GLN A 38 -13.00 -27.48 -1.12
C GLN A 38 -12.10 -28.30 -0.20
N PHE A 39 -11.63 -27.71 0.91
CA PHE A 39 -10.65 -28.36 1.80
C PHE A 39 -10.72 -27.85 3.23
N ILE A 40 -10.23 -28.65 4.17
CA ILE A 40 -9.91 -28.28 5.54
C ILE A 40 -8.40 -28.25 5.71
N THR A 41 -7.73 -29.29 5.22
CA THR A 41 -6.27 -29.41 5.13
C THR A 41 -5.88 -29.63 3.69
N VAL A 42 -4.63 -29.38 3.33
CA VAL A 42 -4.12 -29.51 1.96
C VAL A 42 -4.31 -30.96 1.44
N ASP A 43 -4.15 -31.95 2.32
CA ASP A 43 -4.21 -33.38 1.96
C ASP A 43 -5.63 -33.86 1.62
N ASN A 44 -6.68 -33.18 2.10
CA ASN A 44 -8.07 -33.56 1.85
C ASN A 44 -8.78 -32.66 0.81
N ALA A 45 -8.01 -31.97 -0.03
CA ALA A 45 -8.54 -31.06 -1.02
C ALA A 45 -9.32 -31.80 -2.12
N LYS A 46 -10.59 -31.42 -2.30
CA LYS A 46 -11.47 -31.94 -3.37
C LYS A 46 -11.69 -30.86 -4.41
N TRP A 47 -11.37 -31.15 -5.65
CA TRP A 47 -11.58 -30.23 -6.77
C TRP A 47 -13.09 -30.00 -7.02
N ILE A 48 -13.49 -28.74 -7.01
CA ILE A 48 -14.89 -28.32 -7.25
C ILE A 48 -15.01 -27.28 -8.39
N GLY A 49 -13.94 -27.07 -9.16
CA GLY A 49 -13.91 -26.11 -10.26
C GLY A 49 -14.05 -24.67 -9.79
N VAL A 50 -14.80 -23.86 -10.54
CA VAL A 50 -14.94 -22.41 -10.31
C VAL A 50 -15.98 -22.02 -9.24
N THR A 51 -16.56 -22.98 -8.54
CA THR A 51 -17.65 -22.76 -7.56
C THR A 51 -17.22 -21.76 -6.46
N ASN A 52 -15.98 -21.83 -6.00
CA ASN A 52 -15.46 -20.88 -4.99
C ASN A 52 -15.41 -19.46 -5.52
N TYR A 53 -15.06 -19.27 -6.78
CA TYR A 53 -15.01 -17.95 -7.42
C TYR A 53 -16.40 -17.34 -7.56
N VAL A 54 -17.38 -18.13 -7.97
CA VAL A 54 -18.78 -17.68 -8.03
C VAL A 54 -19.25 -17.24 -6.66
N ARG A 55 -19.02 -18.05 -5.61
CA ARG A 55 -19.39 -17.71 -4.24
C ARG A 55 -18.62 -16.49 -3.71
N ALA A 56 -17.35 -16.33 -4.05
CA ALA A 56 -16.55 -15.17 -3.66
C ALA A 56 -17.10 -13.87 -4.27
N LEU A 57 -17.49 -13.91 -5.56
CA LEU A 57 -18.00 -12.73 -6.27
C LEU A 57 -19.47 -12.41 -5.92
N THR A 58 -20.23 -13.37 -5.40
CA THR A 58 -21.61 -13.16 -4.92
C THR A 58 -21.68 -12.86 -3.42
N ASP A 59 -20.56 -12.85 -2.71
CA ASP A 59 -20.51 -12.50 -1.29
C ASP A 59 -20.60 -10.97 -1.14
N GLU A 60 -21.73 -10.48 -0.62
CA GLU A 60 -21.98 -9.05 -0.41
C GLU A 60 -20.90 -8.40 0.43
N THR A 61 -20.42 -9.08 1.50
CA THR A 61 -19.36 -8.52 2.36
C THR A 61 -18.04 -8.33 1.63
N PHE A 62 -17.75 -9.14 0.60
CA PHE A 62 -16.57 -8.97 -0.23
C PHE A 62 -16.72 -7.77 -1.19
N GLY A 63 -17.93 -7.57 -1.74
CA GLY A 63 -18.24 -6.40 -2.56
C GLY A 63 -18.12 -5.09 -1.77
N ASP A 64 -18.69 -5.04 -0.57
CA ASP A 64 -18.61 -3.88 0.34
C ASP A 64 -17.16 -3.57 0.72
N SER A 65 -16.39 -4.61 1.07
CA SER A 65 -14.95 -4.48 1.37
C SER A 65 -14.15 -3.97 0.18
N PHE A 66 -14.53 -4.35 -1.05
CA PHE A 66 -13.91 -3.83 -2.28
C PHE A 66 -14.17 -2.33 -2.42
N VAL A 67 -15.43 -1.89 -2.31
CA VAL A 67 -15.79 -0.46 -2.41
C VAL A 67 -15.10 0.36 -1.34
N PHE A 68 -15.10 -0.12 -0.10
CA PHE A 68 -14.42 0.53 1.02
C PHE A 68 -12.90 0.65 0.78
N THR A 69 -12.26 -0.44 0.31
CA THR A 69 -10.81 -0.44 0.02
C THR A 69 -10.46 0.53 -1.11
N VAL A 70 -11.28 0.59 -2.18
CA VAL A 70 -11.07 1.52 -3.29
C VAL A 70 -11.23 2.97 -2.83
N ALA A 71 -12.29 3.29 -2.09
CA ALA A 71 -12.50 4.62 -1.53
C ALA A 71 -11.32 5.04 -0.63
N PHE A 72 -10.89 4.13 0.26
CA PHE A 72 -9.73 4.34 1.11
C PHE A 72 -8.45 4.57 0.30
N ALA A 73 -8.19 3.73 -0.72
CA ALA A 73 -6.99 3.84 -1.54
C ALA A 73 -6.93 5.17 -2.31
N ILE A 74 -8.06 5.66 -2.83
CA ILE A 74 -8.11 6.95 -3.52
C ILE A 74 -7.80 8.09 -2.54
N VAL A 75 -8.52 8.15 -1.40
CA VAL A 75 -8.37 9.25 -0.44
C VAL A 75 -6.97 9.24 0.19
N SER A 76 -6.50 8.07 0.65
CA SER A 76 -5.16 7.96 1.26
C SER A 76 -4.03 8.30 0.28
N THR A 77 -4.13 7.83 -0.98
CA THR A 77 -3.11 8.14 -2.01
C THR A 77 -3.02 9.63 -2.29
N LEU A 78 -4.15 10.32 -2.42
CA LEU A 78 -4.18 11.76 -2.64
C LEU A 78 -3.61 12.54 -1.46
N LEU A 79 -4.02 12.21 -0.24
CA LEU A 79 -3.57 12.91 0.97
C LEU A 79 -2.08 12.64 1.25
N ILE A 80 -1.64 11.39 1.21
CA ILE A 80 -0.25 11.02 1.49
C ILE A 80 0.69 11.70 0.50
N ASN A 81 0.42 11.57 -0.82
CA ASN A 81 1.31 12.16 -1.82
C ASN A 81 1.26 13.68 -1.82
N GLY A 82 0.08 14.29 -1.65
CA GLY A 82 -0.07 15.74 -1.59
C GLY A 82 0.68 16.34 -0.39
N ILE A 83 0.50 15.79 0.81
CA ILE A 83 1.17 16.27 2.02
C ILE A 83 2.67 15.96 1.97
N ALA A 84 3.07 14.74 1.56
CA ALA A 84 4.47 14.36 1.45
C ALA A 84 5.24 15.26 0.48
N PHE A 85 4.65 15.58 -0.67
CA PHE A 85 5.24 16.47 -1.66
C PHE A 85 5.35 17.90 -1.14
N ALA A 86 4.32 18.43 -0.46
CA ALA A 86 4.35 19.76 0.14
C ALA A 86 5.45 19.87 1.20
N ILE A 87 5.60 18.87 2.07
CA ILE A 87 6.68 18.81 3.07
C ILE A 87 8.04 18.69 2.38
N ALA A 88 8.18 17.88 1.33
CA ALA A 88 9.41 17.75 0.57
C ALA A 88 9.86 19.06 -0.06
N LEU A 89 8.94 19.84 -0.63
CA LEU A 89 9.23 21.19 -1.15
C LEU A 89 9.72 22.14 -0.06
N ALA A 90 9.17 22.04 1.15
CA ALA A 90 9.62 22.85 2.27
C ALA A 90 11.02 22.43 2.75
N LEU A 91 11.28 21.12 2.85
CA LEU A 91 12.54 20.56 3.36
C LEU A 91 13.69 20.51 2.34
N THR A 92 13.46 20.87 1.08
CA THR A 92 14.52 21.06 0.07
C THR A 92 15.08 22.47 0.07
N LYS A 93 14.46 23.40 0.77
CA LYS A 93 15.06 24.73 1.04
C LYS A 93 16.14 24.58 2.11
N GLU A 94 17.16 25.45 2.02
CA GLU A 94 18.22 25.51 3.04
C GLU A 94 17.63 26.00 4.38
N MET A 95 17.34 25.05 5.26
CA MET A 95 16.87 25.30 6.62
C MET A 95 17.76 24.60 7.64
N LYS A 96 18.07 25.28 8.73
CA LYS A 96 18.78 24.64 9.85
C LYS A 96 17.92 23.51 10.43
N GLY A 97 18.49 22.30 10.59
CA GLY A 97 17.78 21.17 11.19
C GLY A 97 16.96 20.32 10.22
N THR A 98 17.03 20.51 8.91
CA THR A 98 16.30 19.73 7.90
C THR A 98 16.42 18.21 8.11
N ASN A 99 17.60 17.71 8.50
CA ASN A 99 17.81 16.28 8.74
C ASN A 99 17.02 15.78 9.97
N ILE A 100 16.83 16.60 11.00
CA ILE A 100 16.02 16.26 12.17
C ILE A 100 14.55 16.10 11.73
N PHE A 101 14.02 17.04 10.97
CA PHE A 101 12.65 16.93 10.45
C PHE A 101 12.47 15.70 9.57
N ARG A 102 13.40 15.42 8.67
CA ARG A 102 13.35 14.18 7.83
C ARG A 102 13.31 12.93 8.70
N THR A 103 14.13 12.87 9.75
CA THR A 103 14.16 11.71 10.66
C THR A 103 12.86 11.58 11.44
N VAL A 104 12.33 12.67 12.00
CA VAL A 104 11.08 12.66 12.78
C VAL A 104 9.88 12.25 11.93
N PHE A 105 9.76 12.77 10.72
CA PHE A 105 8.68 12.39 9.81
C PHE A 105 8.79 10.92 9.31
N PHE A 106 10.01 10.39 9.17
CA PHE A 106 10.23 9.02 8.73
C PHE A 106 10.01 7.98 9.82
N MET A 107 10.25 8.33 11.08
CA MET A 107 10.24 7.42 12.23
C MET A 107 8.93 6.61 12.36
N PRO A 108 7.72 7.16 12.14
CA PRO A 108 6.48 6.38 12.22
C PRO A 108 6.43 5.18 11.28
N ASN A 109 7.06 5.25 10.13
CA ASN A 109 7.09 4.17 9.15
C ASN A 109 7.85 2.92 9.63
N LEU A 110 8.70 3.07 10.65
CA LEU A 110 9.49 1.97 11.23
C LEU A 110 8.72 1.15 12.25
N ILE A 111 7.56 1.63 12.68
CA ILE A 111 6.75 0.97 13.71
C ILE A 111 5.77 0.00 13.06
N GLY A 112 5.67 -1.21 13.58
CA GLY A 112 4.79 -2.25 13.04
C GLY A 112 3.31 -1.85 13.09
N GLY A 113 2.57 -2.20 12.03
CA GLY A 113 1.19 -1.77 11.81
C GLY A 113 0.22 -2.17 12.92
N ILE A 114 0.35 -3.37 13.49
CA ILE A 114 -0.49 -3.85 14.60
C ILE A 114 -0.28 -2.98 15.84
N VAL A 115 0.97 -2.70 16.21
CA VAL A 115 1.28 -1.88 17.39
C VAL A 115 0.72 -0.47 17.22
N LEU A 116 0.94 0.12 16.04
CA LEU A 116 0.37 1.42 15.70
C LEU A 116 -1.16 1.42 15.75
N GLY A 117 -1.79 0.40 15.17
CA GLY A 117 -3.24 0.29 15.16
C GLY A 117 -3.84 0.33 16.56
N TYR A 118 -3.31 -0.45 17.51
CA TYR A 118 -3.80 -0.44 18.89
C TYR A 118 -3.52 0.88 19.62
N ILE A 119 -2.34 1.47 19.45
CA ILE A 119 -2.03 2.78 20.06
C ILE A 119 -3.01 3.83 19.55
N TRP A 120 -3.22 3.92 18.24
CA TRP A 120 -4.14 4.87 17.63
C TRP A 120 -5.60 4.59 17.97
N GLN A 121 -5.99 3.33 18.13
CA GLN A 121 -7.33 2.97 18.60
C GLN A 121 -7.62 3.59 19.99
N ILE A 122 -6.67 3.46 20.91
CA ILE A 122 -6.80 4.04 22.26
C ILE A 122 -6.86 5.56 22.17
N LEU A 123 -5.96 6.18 21.40
CA LEU A 123 -5.90 7.63 21.27
C LEU A 123 -7.17 8.22 20.65
N ILE A 124 -7.64 7.64 19.53
CA ILE A 124 -8.83 8.14 18.84
C ILE A 124 -10.07 7.91 19.70
N ASN A 125 -10.22 6.74 20.32
CA ASN A 125 -11.35 6.48 21.21
C ASN A 125 -11.37 7.39 22.43
N CYS A 126 -10.20 7.75 22.98
CA CYS A 126 -10.10 8.75 24.05
C CYS A 126 -10.61 10.12 23.58
N VAL A 127 -10.20 10.56 22.39
CA VAL A 127 -10.67 11.84 21.82
C VAL A 127 -12.18 11.80 21.55
N LEU A 128 -12.69 10.75 20.92
CA LEU A 128 -14.12 10.58 20.62
C LEU A 128 -14.97 10.58 21.91
N SER A 129 -14.52 9.87 22.94
CA SER A 129 -15.19 9.84 24.24
C SER A 129 -15.27 11.21 24.90
N ASN A 130 -14.16 11.99 24.87
CA ASN A 130 -14.15 13.36 25.41
C ASN A 130 -15.06 14.33 24.64
N LEU A 131 -15.31 14.05 23.36
CA LEU A 131 -16.20 14.81 22.49
C LEU A 131 -17.67 14.31 22.53
N ALA A 132 -17.98 13.34 23.41
CA ALA A 132 -19.26 12.65 23.49
C ALA A 132 -19.69 12.02 22.14
N GLN A 133 -18.73 11.57 21.34
CA GLN A 133 -18.97 10.89 20.06
C GLN A 133 -18.88 9.36 20.23
N PRO A 134 -19.59 8.59 19.39
CA PRO A 134 -19.47 7.13 19.38
C PRO A 134 -18.04 6.67 19.11
N LEU A 135 -17.61 5.61 19.79
CA LEU A 135 -16.29 4.99 19.60
C LEU A 135 -16.14 4.44 18.18
N LEU A 136 -14.91 4.20 17.75
CA LEU A 136 -14.57 3.66 16.42
C LEU A 136 -15.39 2.40 16.05
N ALA A 137 -15.58 1.50 16.99
CA ALA A 137 -16.36 0.27 16.79
C ALA A 137 -17.87 0.50 16.55
N LEU A 138 -18.38 1.70 16.79
CA LEU A 138 -19.81 2.06 16.65
C LEU A 138 -20.05 3.05 15.49
N ASN A 139 -19.01 3.56 14.87
CA ASN A 139 -19.11 4.60 13.84
C ASN A 139 -18.16 4.32 12.66
N SER A 140 -18.74 3.85 11.56
CA SER A 140 -17.97 3.53 10.34
C SER A 140 -17.26 4.73 9.72
N THR A 141 -17.86 5.93 9.80
CA THR A 141 -17.23 7.15 9.31
C THR A 141 -16.00 7.52 10.15
N ALA A 142 -16.10 7.42 11.47
CA ALA A 142 -14.97 7.62 12.36
C ALA A 142 -13.89 6.54 12.13
N GLY A 143 -14.28 5.29 11.88
CA GLY A 143 -13.39 4.20 11.51
C GLY A 143 -12.63 4.47 10.23
N PHE A 144 -13.33 4.91 9.16
CA PHE A 144 -12.70 5.27 7.88
C PHE A 144 -11.65 6.37 8.05
N TRP A 145 -12.02 7.50 8.69
CA TRP A 145 -11.06 8.59 8.89
C TRP A 145 -9.96 8.24 9.88
N GLY A 146 -10.25 7.39 10.87
CA GLY A 146 -9.23 6.87 11.79
C GLY A 146 -8.12 6.10 11.05
N ILE A 147 -8.50 5.19 10.13
CA ILE A 147 -7.53 4.44 9.32
C ILE A 147 -6.76 5.40 8.38
N ILE A 148 -7.43 6.40 7.77
CA ILE A 148 -6.80 7.41 6.92
C ILE A 148 -5.75 8.22 7.71
N ILE A 149 -6.10 8.73 8.89
CA ILE A 149 -5.18 9.54 9.72
C ILE A 149 -3.96 8.71 10.11
N LEU A 150 -4.17 7.47 10.57
CA LEU A 150 -3.09 6.56 10.94
C LEU A 150 -2.16 6.31 9.75
N MET A 151 -2.74 5.95 8.58
CA MET A 151 -1.97 5.63 7.38
C MET A 151 -1.20 6.86 6.87
N CYS A 152 -1.82 8.04 6.87
CA CYS A 152 -1.16 9.29 6.51
C CYS A 152 0.03 9.57 7.43
N TRP A 153 -0.16 9.49 8.75
CA TRP A 153 0.90 9.71 9.72
C TRP A 153 2.07 8.72 9.55
N GLN A 154 1.77 7.47 9.23
CA GLN A 154 2.78 6.43 9.04
C GLN A 154 3.54 6.58 7.71
N GLN A 155 2.87 6.93 6.61
CA GLN A 155 3.43 6.83 5.25
C GLN A 155 3.97 8.15 4.69
N ILE A 156 3.49 9.30 5.16
CA ILE A 156 3.89 10.62 4.63
C ILE A 156 5.41 10.81 4.66
N GLY A 157 6.06 10.43 5.76
CA GLY A 157 7.50 10.61 5.90
C GLY A 157 8.31 9.77 4.92
N TYR A 158 7.87 8.55 4.62
CA TYR A 158 8.53 7.69 3.64
C TYR A 158 8.40 8.25 2.22
N MET A 159 7.21 8.65 1.81
CA MET A 159 7.00 9.27 0.50
C MET A 159 7.73 10.62 0.37
N MET A 160 7.74 11.41 1.46
CA MET A 160 8.48 12.66 1.52
C MET A 160 9.98 12.48 1.21
N ILE A 161 10.63 11.44 1.74
CA ILE A 161 12.06 11.18 1.46
C ILE A 161 12.28 10.90 -0.02
N ILE A 162 11.40 10.14 -0.67
CA ILE A 162 11.50 9.85 -2.11
C ILE A 162 11.34 11.14 -2.92
N TYR A 163 10.38 12.00 -2.58
CA TYR A 163 10.22 13.31 -3.23
C TYR A 163 11.41 14.24 -2.97
N VAL A 164 11.97 14.24 -1.76
CA VAL A 164 13.18 15.04 -1.46
C VAL A 164 14.34 14.59 -2.32
N ALA A 165 14.57 13.28 -2.45
CA ALA A 165 15.63 12.73 -3.30
C ALA A 165 15.43 13.13 -4.77
N GLY A 166 14.20 13.06 -5.28
CA GLY A 166 13.86 13.53 -6.62
C GLY A 166 14.13 15.02 -6.82
N LEU A 167 13.70 15.85 -5.86
CA LEU A 167 13.91 17.31 -5.92
C LEU A 167 15.39 17.70 -5.90
N GLN A 168 16.23 16.94 -5.19
CA GLN A 168 17.67 17.17 -5.13
C GLN A 168 18.41 16.74 -6.41
N ASN A 169 17.81 15.89 -7.23
CA ASN A 169 18.36 15.45 -8.51
C ASN A 169 18.02 16.38 -9.67
N VAL A 170 17.22 17.44 -9.46
CA VAL A 170 16.94 18.44 -10.51
C VAL A 170 18.22 19.23 -10.78
N PRO A 171 18.74 19.24 -12.02
CA PRO A 171 19.97 19.98 -12.36
C PRO A 171 19.85 21.46 -12.03
N PRO A 172 20.84 22.06 -11.32
CA PRO A 172 20.81 23.48 -10.98
C PRO A 172 20.78 24.38 -12.21
N ASP A 173 21.44 23.98 -13.31
CA ASP A 173 21.48 24.73 -14.56
C ASP A 173 20.07 25.00 -15.13
N LEU A 174 19.13 24.07 -14.97
CA LEU A 174 17.74 24.26 -15.40
C LEU A 174 17.00 25.27 -14.52
N LEU A 175 17.36 25.34 -13.24
CA LEU A 175 16.78 26.32 -12.32
C LEU A 175 17.32 27.71 -12.57
N GLU A 176 18.60 27.83 -12.89
CA GLU A 176 19.26 29.09 -13.25
C GLU A 176 18.73 29.62 -14.61
N ALA A 177 18.60 28.75 -15.63
CA ALA A 177 17.99 29.11 -16.90
C ALA A 177 16.56 29.64 -16.72
N ALA A 178 15.74 28.95 -15.93
CA ALA A 178 14.38 29.40 -15.63
C ALA A 178 14.36 30.76 -14.90
N ALA A 179 15.34 31.04 -14.04
CA ALA A 179 15.45 32.33 -13.37
C ALA A 179 15.86 33.44 -14.35
N ILE A 180 16.79 33.17 -15.28
CA ILE A 180 17.21 34.11 -16.33
C ILE A 180 16.01 34.43 -17.25
N ASP A 181 15.18 33.44 -17.58
CA ASP A 181 13.95 33.60 -18.37
C ASP A 181 12.82 34.32 -17.61
N GLY A 182 13.04 34.72 -16.34
CA GLY A 182 12.07 35.46 -15.53
C GLY A 182 10.92 34.60 -15.01
N ALA A 183 11.08 33.27 -14.92
CA ALA A 183 10.06 32.38 -14.38
C ALA A 183 9.88 32.61 -12.88
N ASN A 184 8.63 32.77 -12.44
CA ASN A 184 8.32 32.82 -11.01
C ASN A 184 8.36 31.40 -10.38
N ALA A 185 8.32 31.35 -9.03
CA ALA A 185 8.44 30.09 -8.27
C ALA A 185 7.40 29.01 -8.68
N ILE A 186 6.17 29.41 -9.02
CA ILE A 186 5.10 28.50 -9.45
C ILE A 186 5.39 27.98 -10.86
N GLN A 187 5.85 28.86 -11.77
CA GLN A 187 6.23 28.48 -13.12
C GLN A 187 7.42 27.53 -13.12
N THR A 188 8.44 27.80 -12.32
CA THR A 188 9.59 26.89 -12.12
C THR A 188 9.15 25.55 -11.54
N LEU A 189 8.22 25.55 -10.57
CA LEU A 189 7.68 24.30 -10.03
C LEU A 189 6.96 23.49 -11.09
N ILE A 190 6.02 24.10 -11.82
CA ILE A 190 5.15 23.35 -12.76
C ILE A 190 5.89 22.97 -14.03
N LYS A 191 6.72 23.88 -14.60
CA LYS A 191 7.35 23.68 -15.91
C LYS A 191 8.72 23.01 -15.87
N VAL A 192 9.43 23.10 -14.74
CA VAL A 192 10.79 22.54 -14.61
C VAL A 192 10.80 21.39 -13.60
N LYS A 193 10.44 21.65 -12.34
CA LYS A 193 10.60 20.64 -11.28
C LYS A 193 9.63 19.46 -11.45
N LEU A 194 8.32 19.70 -11.67
CA LEU A 194 7.34 18.62 -11.79
C LEU A 194 7.63 17.63 -12.92
N PRO A 195 7.98 18.05 -14.15
CA PRO A 195 8.34 17.11 -15.21
C PRO A 195 9.56 16.25 -14.86
N MET A 196 10.58 16.83 -14.23
CA MET A 196 11.78 16.10 -13.79
C MET A 196 11.52 15.13 -12.63
N LEU A 197 10.43 15.35 -11.87
CA LEU A 197 10.03 14.54 -10.73
C LEU A 197 9.08 13.39 -11.09
N MET A 198 8.73 13.21 -12.37
CA MET A 198 7.72 12.21 -12.77
C MET A 198 8.09 10.79 -12.34
N SER A 199 9.37 10.42 -12.35
CA SER A 199 9.83 9.12 -11.84
C SER A 199 9.57 8.95 -10.33
N SER A 200 9.82 10.00 -9.53
CA SER A 200 9.50 9.98 -8.09
C SER A 200 7.99 9.89 -7.85
N PHE A 201 7.18 10.59 -8.63
CA PHE A 201 5.72 10.48 -8.57
C PHE A 201 5.25 9.07 -8.94
N THR A 202 5.80 8.47 -9.99
CA THR A 202 5.50 7.08 -10.38
C THR A 202 5.75 6.11 -9.23
N ILE A 203 6.93 6.21 -8.60
CA ILE A 203 7.30 5.34 -7.46
C ILE A 203 6.38 5.58 -6.26
N CYS A 204 6.16 6.83 -5.86
CA CYS A 204 5.32 7.17 -4.71
C CYS A 204 3.86 6.73 -4.92
N LEU A 205 3.28 6.96 -6.09
CA LEU A 205 1.93 6.50 -6.43
C LEU A 205 1.83 4.97 -6.41
N PHE A 206 2.80 4.28 -7.01
CA PHE A 206 2.85 2.82 -7.00
C PHE A 206 2.88 2.26 -5.57
N LEU A 207 3.76 2.79 -4.73
CA LEU A 207 3.91 2.35 -3.35
C LEU A 207 2.67 2.66 -2.52
N THR A 208 2.10 3.86 -2.61
CA THR A 208 0.91 4.24 -1.83
C THR A 208 -0.31 3.46 -2.24
N ILE A 209 -0.57 3.27 -3.54
CA ILE A 209 -1.70 2.47 -4.02
C ILE A 209 -1.56 1.02 -3.56
N THR A 210 -0.41 0.39 -3.79
CA THR A 210 -0.20 -1.02 -3.40
C THR A 210 -0.28 -1.22 -1.90
N ASN A 211 0.27 -0.30 -1.09
CA ASN A 211 0.19 -0.37 0.37
C ASN A 211 -1.25 -0.16 0.86
N SER A 212 -2.02 0.74 0.24
CA SER A 212 -3.41 0.97 0.59
C SER A 212 -4.29 -0.26 0.33
N PHE A 213 -4.13 -0.92 -0.82
CA PHE A 213 -4.88 -2.15 -1.09
C PHE A 213 -4.51 -3.30 -0.16
N LYS A 214 -3.22 -3.44 0.19
CA LYS A 214 -2.72 -4.52 1.05
C LYS A 214 -2.84 -4.22 2.55
N LEU A 215 -3.48 -3.11 2.95
CA LEU A 215 -3.59 -2.72 4.34
C LEU A 215 -4.38 -3.76 5.14
N PHE A 216 -3.70 -4.43 6.07
CA PHE A 216 -4.26 -5.47 6.92
C PHE A 216 -4.07 -5.14 8.40
N ASP A 217 -2.83 -4.99 8.84
CA ASP A 217 -2.45 -4.85 10.24
C ASP A 217 -3.16 -3.71 10.95
N GLN A 218 -3.17 -2.52 10.32
CA GLN A 218 -3.78 -1.32 10.86
C GLN A 218 -5.31 -1.45 10.91
N ASN A 219 -5.92 -2.04 9.87
CA ASN A 219 -7.37 -2.27 9.84
C ASN A 219 -7.80 -3.27 10.91
N LEU A 220 -7.04 -4.38 11.06
CA LEU A 220 -7.29 -5.38 12.11
C LEU A 220 -7.18 -4.76 13.50
N ALA A 221 -6.11 -4.00 13.78
CA ALA A 221 -5.85 -3.50 15.12
C ALA A 221 -6.67 -2.25 15.48
N LEU A 222 -7.01 -1.38 14.50
CA LEU A 222 -7.74 -0.14 14.77
C LEU A 222 -9.25 -0.33 14.87
N THR A 223 -9.85 -1.01 13.89
CA THR A 223 -11.31 -1.15 13.77
C THR A 223 -11.79 -2.59 13.79
N SER A 224 -10.92 -3.55 13.45
CA SER A 224 -11.29 -4.97 13.27
C SER A 224 -12.45 -5.18 12.28
N GLY A 225 -12.69 -4.19 11.38
CA GLY A 225 -13.83 -4.21 10.45
C GLY A 225 -15.14 -3.66 11.01
N GLU A 226 -15.23 -3.32 12.30
CA GLU A 226 -16.43 -2.84 12.96
C GLU A 226 -16.82 -1.42 12.50
N PRO A 227 -18.13 -1.04 12.57
CA PRO A 227 -19.29 -1.85 12.95
C PRO A 227 -19.78 -2.74 11.80
N ALA A 228 -20.22 -3.95 12.11
CA ALA A 228 -20.89 -4.88 11.18
C ALA A 228 -20.17 -5.04 9.82
N HIS A 229 -18.86 -5.17 9.83
CA HIS A 229 -17.97 -5.24 8.64
C HIS A 229 -17.88 -3.98 7.78
N ALA A 230 -18.51 -2.85 8.19
CA ALA A 230 -18.54 -1.62 7.39
C ALA A 230 -17.17 -0.93 7.20
N THR A 231 -16.17 -1.26 8.03
CA THR A 231 -14.80 -0.77 7.88
C THR A 231 -13.81 -1.90 7.50
N GLU A 232 -14.34 -3.04 7.05
CA GLU A 232 -13.53 -4.19 6.69
C GLU A 232 -12.91 -4.00 5.30
N MET A 233 -11.58 -3.96 5.23
CA MET A 233 -10.85 -3.91 3.97
C MET A 233 -10.68 -5.29 3.35
N LEU A 234 -10.41 -5.36 2.05
CA LEU A 234 -10.29 -6.61 1.30
C LEU A 234 -9.35 -7.64 1.95
N ALA A 235 -8.17 -7.21 2.41
CA ALA A 235 -7.21 -8.11 3.04
C ALA A 235 -7.75 -8.71 4.34
N LEU A 236 -8.47 -7.92 5.15
CA LEU A 236 -9.12 -8.38 6.38
C LEU A 236 -10.31 -9.29 6.07
N ASN A 237 -11.13 -8.98 5.05
CA ASN A 237 -12.22 -9.83 4.61
C ASN A 237 -11.75 -11.23 4.17
N ILE A 238 -10.65 -11.29 3.41
CA ILE A 238 -10.03 -12.55 3.01
C ILE A 238 -9.60 -13.35 4.24
N TYR A 239 -8.92 -12.70 5.18
CA TYR A 239 -8.48 -13.32 6.42
C TYR A 239 -9.66 -13.86 7.23
N ASN A 240 -10.70 -13.07 7.46
CA ASN A 240 -11.90 -13.45 8.18
C ASN A 240 -12.65 -14.58 7.48
N THR A 241 -12.75 -14.55 6.14
CA THR A 241 -13.35 -15.66 5.38
C THR A 241 -12.60 -16.96 5.56
N PHE A 242 -11.25 -16.90 5.56
CA PHE A 242 -10.41 -18.11 5.62
C PHE A 242 -10.28 -18.68 7.03
N TYR A 243 -10.15 -17.83 8.05
CA TYR A 243 -9.81 -18.24 9.43
C TYR A 243 -10.99 -18.16 10.41
N SER A 244 -11.90 -17.18 10.26
CA SER A 244 -12.95 -16.94 11.25
C SER A 244 -14.24 -17.70 10.94
N ARG A 245 -14.48 -18.07 9.68
CA ARG A 245 -15.67 -18.83 9.28
C ARG A 245 -15.42 -20.34 9.37
N ALA A 246 -16.29 -21.06 10.07
CA ALA A 246 -16.18 -22.52 10.23
C ALA A 246 -16.70 -23.27 9.01
N GLY A 247 -15.97 -24.33 8.58
CA GLY A 247 -16.38 -25.23 7.51
C GLY A 247 -15.40 -25.29 6.33
N ALA A 248 -15.34 -26.45 5.67
CA ALA A 248 -14.41 -26.73 4.59
C ALA A 248 -14.59 -25.81 3.36
N GLN A 249 -15.81 -25.33 3.14
CA GLN A 249 -16.10 -24.44 2.01
C GLN A 249 -15.42 -23.07 2.14
N TRP A 250 -15.30 -22.54 3.36
CA TRP A 250 -14.82 -21.17 3.56
C TRP A 250 -13.34 -21.01 3.27
N LYS A 251 -12.55 -22.06 3.50
CA LYS A 251 -11.11 -22.03 3.15
C LYS A 251 -10.90 -21.91 1.65
N GLY A 252 -11.65 -22.68 0.84
CA GLY A 252 -11.61 -22.57 -0.61
C GLY A 252 -12.10 -21.21 -1.12
N ILE A 253 -13.19 -20.68 -0.53
CA ILE A 253 -13.71 -19.34 -0.87
C ILE A 253 -12.70 -18.25 -0.49
N GLY A 254 -12.12 -18.30 0.72
CA GLY A 254 -11.09 -17.36 1.14
C GLY A 254 -9.86 -17.39 0.23
N GLN A 255 -9.46 -18.59 -0.23
CA GLN A 255 -8.37 -18.75 -1.18
C GLN A 255 -8.71 -18.16 -2.56
N ALA A 256 -9.96 -18.37 -3.05
CA ALA A 256 -10.43 -17.76 -4.29
C ALA A 256 -10.47 -16.22 -4.19
N LYS A 257 -10.96 -15.65 -3.08
CA LYS A 257 -10.89 -14.21 -2.82
C LYS A 257 -9.45 -13.69 -2.85
N ALA A 258 -8.49 -14.43 -2.27
CA ALA A 258 -7.08 -14.05 -2.29
C ALA A 258 -6.50 -14.01 -3.72
N VAL A 259 -6.89 -14.97 -4.59
CA VAL A 259 -6.48 -14.97 -6.00
C VAL A 259 -7.11 -13.79 -6.76
N ILE A 260 -8.40 -13.52 -6.56
CA ILE A 260 -9.08 -12.36 -7.15
C ILE A 260 -8.37 -11.07 -6.71
N PHE A 261 -8.11 -10.94 -5.42
CA PHE A 261 -7.40 -9.79 -4.86
C PHE A 261 -6.01 -9.61 -5.47
N PHE A 262 -5.24 -10.70 -5.61
CA PHE A 262 -3.92 -10.66 -6.25
C PHE A 262 -4.00 -10.13 -7.69
N ILE A 263 -4.92 -10.67 -8.51
CA ILE A 263 -5.12 -10.23 -9.90
C ILE A 263 -5.51 -8.75 -9.92
N LEU A 264 -6.41 -8.32 -9.05
CA LEU A 264 -6.86 -6.94 -8.94
C LEU A 264 -5.70 -5.99 -8.62
N VAL A 265 -4.88 -6.31 -7.61
CA VAL A 265 -3.73 -5.48 -7.24
C VAL A 265 -2.70 -5.42 -8.38
N VAL A 266 -2.43 -6.54 -9.04
CA VAL A 266 -1.52 -6.57 -10.21
C VAL A 266 -2.04 -5.69 -11.34
N VAL A 267 -3.33 -5.80 -11.70
CA VAL A 267 -3.92 -4.99 -12.77
C VAL A 267 -3.87 -3.51 -12.44
N ILE A 268 -4.25 -3.11 -11.22
CA ILE A 268 -4.22 -1.70 -10.79
C ILE A 268 -2.79 -1.17 -10.81
N SER A 269 -1.84 -1.92 -10.24
CA SER A 269 -0.44 -1.50 -10.13
C SER A 269 0.22 -1.38 -11.50
N LEU A 270 0.01 -2.33 -12.41
CA LEU A 270 0.55 -2.27 -13.75
C LEU A 270 -0.10 -1.16 -14.58
N SER A 271 -1.42 -0.96 -14.45
CA SER A 271 -2.12 0.13 -15.14
C SER A 271 -1.61 1.51 -14.70
N GLN A 272 -1.40 1.69 -13.39
CA GLN A 272 -0.82 2.92 -12.85
C GLN A 272 0.61 3.13 -13.36
N LEU A 273 1.44 2.09 -13.30
CA LEU A 273 2.84 2.15 -13.75
C LEU A 273 2.90 2.52 -15.25
N TYR A 274 2.07 1.89 -16.08
CA TYR A 274 2.01 2.20 -17.51
C TYR A 274 1.58 3.64 -17.77
N ALA A 275 0.54 4.12 -17.06
CA ALA A 275 0.01 5.47 -17.22
C ALA A 275 0.99 6.58 -16.80
N THR A 276 1.84 6.33 -15.79
CA THR A 276 2.78 7.33 -15.28
C THR A 276 4.14 7.27 -15.96
N ARG A 277 4.64 6.07 -16.28
CA ARG A 277 5.94 5.88 -16.95
C ARG A 277 6.02 6.56 -18.32
N SER A 278 4.90 6.63 -19.06
CA SER A 278 4.84 7.31 -20.35
C SER A 278 5.08 8.82 -20.26
N LYS A 279 5.01 9.40 -19.07
CA LYS A 279 5.22 10.83 -18.80
C LYS A 279 6.59 11.14 -18.19
N GLU A 280 7.42 10.13 -17.96
CA GLU A 280 8.78 10.30 -17.43
C GLU A 280 9.68 10.89 -18.51
N VAL A 281 10.35 11.99 -18.18
CA VAL A 281 11.39 12.58 -19.01
C VAL A 281 12.67 11.78 -18.76
N GLN A 282 13.20 11.11 -19.79
CA GLN A 282 14.52 10.51 -19.75
C GLN A 282 15.55 11.64 -19.80
N ALA A 283 16.25 11.86 -18.69
CA ALA A 283 17.36 12.81 -18.59
C ALA A 283 18.67 12.14 -18.97
#